data_cde98c5c5f7893c8e864588093f4d32d
#
_entry.id   cde98c5c5f7893c8e864588093f4d32d
#
_cell.length_a   1.000
_cell.length_b   1.000
_cell.length_c   1.000
_cell.angle_alpha   90.00
_cell.angle_beta   90.00
_cell.angle_gamma   90.00
#
_symmetry.space_group_name_H-M   'P 1'
#
loop_
_entity.id
_entity.type
_entity.pdbx_description
1 polymer ?
#
loop_
_entity_poly.entity_id
_entity_poly.type
_entity_poly.pdbx_seq_one_letter_code
_entity_poly.pdbx_strand_id
1 'polypeptide(L)'
;MAKLKKLIIACDGESASGKSTASKLVSKKYKLLLINSGLIYRYCSKLIIKNKPKSIIPFLQKKFKTVNYRFIAKKKLHSEEISNHVAFLAKNKKVRKIINQFQMKIIRSNNRICVEGRDIASKILLKNPKYDLAFYFKCSLAVAAHRRWLDLKKSVPLKNIKISLKMRTNLDKTRKNSPLIKVKDAILVRTDQLNKKQVLLKMSKAVDKFLKN
;
A
#
# COMPACT_ATOMS: atom_id res chain seq x y z
N MET A 1 -23.39 -6.50 22.43
CA MET A 1 -22.16 -5.74 22.09
C MET A 1 -22.49 -4.64 21.11
N ALA A 2 -22.16 -3.39 21.40
CA ALA A 2 -22.41 -2.28 20.47
C ALA A 2 -21.67 -2.50 19.14
N LYS A 3 -22.40 -2.33 18.03
CA LYS A 3 -21.86 -2.48 16.67
C LYS A 3 -20.85 -1.36 16.42
N LEU A 4 -19.57 -1.69 16.23
CA LEU A 4 -18.54 -0.70 15.96
C LEU A 4 -18.87 0.10 14.69
N LYS A 5 -18.76 1.44 14.77
CA LYS A 5 -18.99 2.35 13.63
C LYS A 5 -18.12 1.96 12.44
N LYS A 6 -18.67 2.04 11.23
CA LYS A 6 -17.95 1.87 9.98
C LYS A 6 -16.73 2.79 9.93
N LEU A 7 -15.60 2.27 9.44
CA LEU A 7 -14.39 3.06 9.27
C LEU A 7 -13.53 2.51 8.13
N ILE A 8 -13.42 3.27 7.06
CA ILE A 8 -12.62 2.95 5.87
C ILE A 8 -11.49 3.98 5.73
N ILE A 9 -10.26 3.55 5.92
CA ILE A 9 -9.07 4.40 5.84
C ILE A 9 -8.28 4.10 4.57
N ALA A 10 -7.98 5.15 3.79
CA ALA A 10 -7.06 5.11 2.67
C ALA A 10 -5.68 5.63 3.10
N CYS A 11 -4.62 4.89 2.82
CA CYS A 11 -3.24 5.28 3.10
C CYS A 11 -2.41 5.23 1.82
N ASP A 12 -2.09 6.39 1.25
CA ASP A 12 -1.22 6.54 0.10
C ASP A 12 0.08 7.23 0.47
N GLY A 13 1.09 7.12 -0.38
CA GLY A 13 2.35 7.83 -0.15
C GLY A 13 3.55 7.20 -0.82
N GLU A 14 4.67 7.88 -0.73
CA GLU A 14 5.93 7.53 -1.40
C GLU A 14 6.55 6.23 -0.86
N SER A 15 7.54 5.71 -1.57
CA SER A 15 8.28 4.52 -1.15
C SER A 15 9.06 4.81 0.13
N ALA A 16 9.06 3.84 1.06
CA ALA A 16 9.75 3.93 2.36
C ALA A 16 9.36 5.15 3.24
N SER A 17 8.21 5.79 2.98
CA SER A 17 7.69 6.92 3.77
C SER A 17 7.10 6.54 5.14
N GLY A 18 7.28 5.30 5.61
CA GLY A 18 6.72 4.83 6.89
C GLY A 18 5.23 4.45 6.85
N LYS A 19 4.59 4.55 5.68
CA LYS A 19 3.17 4.26 5.48
C LYS A 19 2.74 2.89 6.01
N SER A 20 3.43 1.80 5.65
CA SER A 20 3.06 0.44 6.05
C SER A 20 3.13 0.22 7.56
N THR A 21 4.11 0.81 8.23
CA THR A 21 4.20 0.80 9.68
C THR A 21 3.02 1.54 10.31
N ALA A 22 2.71 2.73 9.81
CA ALA A 22 1.61 3.55 10.30
C ALA A 22 0.24 2.87 10.09
N SER A 23 0.00 2.31 8.90
CA SER A 23 -1.22 1.56 8.58
C SER A 23 -1.39 0.34 9.47
N LYS A 24 -0.29 -0.38 9.78
CA LYS A 24 -0.34 -1.51 10.72
C LYS A 24 -0.70 -1.07 12.14
N LEU A 25 -0.10 0.02 12.62
CA LEU A 25 -0.37 0.54 13.97
C LEU A 25 -1.81 1.04 14.13
N VAL A 26 -2.31 1.84 13.17
CA VAL A 26 -3.69 2.34 13.22
C VAL A 26 -4.70 1.19 13.07
N SER A 27 -4.43 0.22 12.21
CA SER A 27 -5.29 -0.96 12.06
C SER A 27 -5.38 -1.77 13.33
N LYS A 28 -4.26 -1.96 14.05
CA LYS A 28 -4.25 -2.65 15.35
C LYS A 28 -5.06 -1.88 16.39
N LYS A 29 -4.81 -0.56 16.53
CA LYS A 29 -5.49 0.29 17.52
C LYS A 29 -7.01 0.30 17.34
N TYR A 30 -7.47 0.43 16.10
CA TYR A 30 -8.91 0.59 15.80
C TYR A 30 -9.60 -0.70 15.31
N LYS A 31 -8.94 -1.87 15.45
CA LYS A 31 -9.47 -3.18 15.03
C LYS A 31 -9.94 -3.17 13.56
N LEU A 32 -9.08 -2.70 12.63
CA LEU A 32 -9.35 -2.65 11.20
C LEU A 32 -8.66 -3.83 10.50
N LEU A 33 -9.32 -4.37 9.47
CA LEU A 33 -8.65 -5.26 8.52
C LEU A 33 -7.64 -4.43 7.71
N LEU A 34 -6.36 -4.80 7.75
CA LEU A 34 -5.33 -4.15 6.92
C LEU A 34 -5.18 -4.86 5.58
N ILE A 35 -5.35 -4.11 4.48
CA ILE A 35 -4.97 -4.54 3.13
C ILE A 35 -3.76 -3.74 2.67
N ASN A 36 -2.69 -4.44 2.34
CA ASN A 36 -1.51 -3.88 1.68
C ASN A 36 -1.54 -4.24 0.19
N SER A 37 -1.95 -3.28 -0.66
CA SER A 37 -1.98 -3.48 -2.12
C SER A 37 -0.62 -3.84 -2.68
N GLY A 38 0.45 -3.28 -2.12
CA GLY A 38 1.82 -3.60 -2.53
C GLY A 38 2.19 -5.07 -2.34
N LEU A 39 1.66 -5.75 -1.32
CA LEU A 39 1.86 -7.19 -1.15
C LEU A 39 1.14 -8.00 -2.23
N ILE A 40 -0.03 -7.56 -2.68
CA ILE A 40 -0.77 -8.24 -3.74
C ILE A 40 0.01 -8.16 -5.06
N TYR A 41 0.56 -6.98 -5.41
CA TYR A 41 1.44 -6.83 -6.57
C TYR A 41 2.71 -7.68 -6.46
N ARG A 42 3.33 -7.74 -5.27
CA ARG A 42 4.50 -8.58 -5.02
C ARG A 42 4.19 -10.06 -5.14
N TYR A 43 3.01 -10.48 -4.71
CA TYR A 43 2.55 -11.85 -4.87
C TYR A 43 2.36 -12.19 -6.36
N CYS A 44 1.75 -11.31 -7.15
CA CYS A 44 1.68 -11.45 -8.61
C CYS A 44 3.08 -11.62 -9.22
N SER A 45 4.01 -10.74 -8.86
CA SER A 45 5.39 -10.79 -9.36
C SER A 45 6.05 -12.13 -9.02
N LYS A 46 5.96 -12.58 -7.78
CA LYS A 46 6.50 -13.87 -7.36
C LYS A 46 5.92 -15.04 -8.15
N LEU A 47 4.59 -15.03 -8.38
CA LEU A 47 3.93 -16.08 -9.17
C LEU A 47 4.45 -16.11 -10.62
N ILE A 48 4.60 -14.94 -11.25
CA ILE A 48 5.06 -14.85 -12.65
C ILE A 48 6.53 -15.28 -12.76
N ILE A 49 7.39 -14.78 -11.88
CA ILE A 49 8.83 -15.13 -11.87
C ILE A 49 9.01 -16.64 -11.67
N LYS A 50 8.27 -17.21 -10.70
CA LYS A 50 8.40 -18.65 -10.39
C LYS A 50 7.87 -19.55 -11.51
N ASN A 51 6.72 -19.22 -12.10
CA ASN A 51 6.00 -20.14 -13.01
C ASN A 51 6.24 -19.83 -14.50
N LYS A 52 6.81 -18.67 -14.84
CA LYS A 52 7.11 -18.22 -16.22
C LYS A 52 5.96 -18.53 -17.20
N PRO A 53 4.69 -18.12 -16.91
CA PRO A 53 3.55 -18.51 -17.69
C PRO A 53 3.60 -17.95 -19.13
N LYS A 54 3.23 -18.76 -20.14
CA LYS A 54 3.10 -18.30 -21.54
C LYS A 54 2.13 -17.12 -21.66
N SER A 55 1.05 -17.11 -20.88
CA SER A 55 0.03 -16.05 -20.86
C SER A 55 -0.23 -15.58 -19.44
N ILE A 56 0.24 -14.38 -19.11
CA ILE A 56 0.19 -13.82 -17.74
C ILE A 56 -1.25 -13.59 -17.27
N ILE A 57 -2.14 -13.06 -18.12
CA ILE A 57 -3.48 -12.64 -17.70
C ILE A 57 -4.37 -13.82 -17.31
N PRO A 58 -4.55 -14.85 -18.15
CA PRO A 58 -5.33 -16.04 -17.76
C PRO A 58 -4.75 -16.75 -16.55
N PHE A 59 -3.42 -16.85 -16.47
CA PHE A 59 -2.73 -17.43 -15.32
C PHE A 59 -3.08 -16.70 -14.01
N LEU A 60 -2.97 -15.36 -13.97
CA LEU A 60 -3.31 -14.59 -12.78
C LEU A 60 -4.81 -14.66 -12.47
N GLN A 61 -5.69 -14.62 -13.47
CA GLN A 61 -7.12 -14.76 -13.25
C GLN A 61 -7.45 -16.09 -12.55
N LYS A 62 -6.86 -17.20 -13.01
CA LYS A 62 -7.02 -18.53 -12.38
C LYS A 62 -6.53 -18.50 -10.92
N LYS A 63 -5.32 -17.96 -10.67
CA LYS A 63 -4.73 -17.92 -9.32
C LYS A 63 -5.52 -17.03 -8.36
N PHE A 64 -6.05 -15.90 -8.81
CA PHE A 64 -6.81 -14.96 -7.95
C PHE A 64 -8.27 -15.37 -7.70
N LYS A 65 -8.78 -16.41 -8.39
CA LYS A 65 -10.08 -17.03 -8.03
C LYS A 65 -10.02 -17.80 -6.70
N THR A 66 -8.90 -18.43 -6.39
CA THR A 66 -8.76 -19.37 -5.27
C THR A 66 -7.93 -18.83 -4.10
N VAL A 67 -7.08 -17.82 -4.33
CA VAL A 67 -6.20 -17.32 -3.28
C VAL A 67 -6.94 -16.47 -2.25
N ASN A 68 -6.56 -16.63 -0.98
CA ASN A 68 -7.04 -15.80 0.12
C ASN A 68 -5.99 -14.73 0.48
N TYR A 69 -6.44 -13.50 0.78
CA TYR A 69 -5.54 -12.41 1.18
C TYR A 69 -4.73 -12.72 2.44
N ARG A 70 -5.31 -13.42 3.43
CA ARG A 70 -4.58 -13.85 4.65
C ARG A 70 -3.35 -14.69 4.32
N PHE A 71 -3.44 -15.53 3.29
CA PHE A 71 -2.30 -16.30 2.79
C PHE A 71 -1.23 -15.39 2.19
N ILE A 72 -1.62 -14.39 1.36
CA ILE A 72 -0.69 -13.41 0.77
C ILE A 72 0.01 -12.61 1.87
N ALA A 73 -0.73 -12.15 2.86
CA ALA A 73 -0.22 -11.30 3.95
C ALA A 73 0.86 -11.99 4.81
N LYS A 74 0.86 -13.32 4.89
CA LYS A 74 1.86 -14.11 5.63
C LYS A 74 3.14 -14.38 4.83
N LYS A 75 3.18 -14.08 3.52
CA LYS A 75 4.35 -14.38 2.68
C LYS A 75 5.45 -13.34 2.82
N LYS A 76 6.71 -13.80 2.86
CA LYS A 76 7.88 -12.95 2.73
C LYS A 76 8.09 -12.63 1.23
N LEU A 77 7.82 -11.38 0.81
CA LEU A 77 7.76 -10.95 -0.59
C LEU A 77 8.67 -9.73 -0.86
N HIS A 78 9.66 -9.48 -0.02
CA HIS A 78 10.48 -8.27 -0.05
C HIS A 78 11.90 -8.53 -0.60
N SER A 79 12.02 -9.19 -1.78
CA SER A 79 13.29 -9.23 -2.53
C SER A 79 13.41 -8.04 -3.48
N GLU A 80 14.63 -7.76 -3.94
CA GLU A 80 14.90 -6.72 -4.94
C GLU A 80 14.32 -7.10 -6.29
N GLU A 81 14.53 -8.34 -6.73
CA GLU A 81 13.95 -8.90 -7.96
C GLU A 81 12.44 -8.71 -8.03
N ILE A 82 11.70 -9.13 -6.98
CA ILE A 82 10.26 -8.93 -6.90
C ILE A 82 9.92 -7.44 -6.94
N SER A 83 10.70 -6.59 -6.26
CA SER A 83 10.45 -5.15 -6.20
C SER A 83 10.57 -4.46 -7.54
N ASN A 84 11.57 -4.84 -8.35
CA ASN A 84 11.79 -4.32 -9.69
C ASN A 84 10.69 -4.79 -10.65
N HIS A 85 10.31 -6.06 -10.58
CA HIS A 85 9.24 -6.63 -11.40
C HIS A 85 7.86 -5.99 -11.08
N VAL A 86 7.59 -5.63 -9.81
CA VAL A 86 6.36 -4.90 -9.43
C VAL A 86 6.22 -3.57 -10.17
N ALA A 87 7.32 -2.82 -10.34
CA ALA A 87 7.28 -1.53 -11.05
C ALA A 87 6.84 -1.69 -12.51
N PHE A 88 7.27 -2.78 -13.15
CA PHE A 88 6.83 -3.16 -14.49
C PHE A 88 5.35 -3.58 -14.51
N LEU A 89 4.95 -4.51 -13.64
CA LEU A 89 3.57 -5.01 -13.58
C LEU A 89 2.55 -3.91 -13.29
N ALA A 90 2.90 -2.96 -12.44
CA ALA A 90 2.02 -1.85 -12.06
C ALA A 90 1.64 -0.92 -13.23
N LYS A 91 2.35 -0.97 -14.37
CA LYS A 91 2.00 -0.26 -15.60
C LYS A 91 0.92 -0.98 -16.40
N ASN A 92 0.78 -2.30 -16.25
CA ASN A 92 -0.15 -3.12 -17.04
C ASN A 92 -1.60 -2.97 -16.56
N LYS A 93 -2.45 -2.38 -17.40
CA LYS A 93 -3.88 -2.16 -17.11
C LYS A 93 -4.64 -3.44 -16.78
N LYS A 94 -4.39 -4.53 -17.51
CA LYS A 94 -5.10 -5.82 -17.32
C LYS A 94 -4.72 -6.46 -15.98
N VAL A 95 -3.43 -6.43 -15.61
CA VAL A 95 -2.96 -6.89 -14.28
C VAL A 95 -3.59 -6.05 -13.16
N ARG A 96 -3.59 -4.71 -13.30
CA ARG A 96 -4.25 -3.83 -12.33
C ARG A 96 -5.72 -4.15 -12.17
N LYS A 97 -6.45 -4.43 -13.24
CA LYS A 97 -7.88 -4.81 -13.20
C LYS A 97 -8.09 -6.06 -12.33
N ILE A 98 -7.28 -7.11 -12.52
CA ILE A 98 -7.34 -8.34 -11.72
C ILE A 98 -7.10 -8.04 -10.22
N ILE A 99 -6.03 -7.31 -9.92
CA ILE A 99 -5.68 -6.96 -8.54
C ILE A 99 -6.77 -6.10 -7.90
N ASN A 100 -7.29 -5.11 -8.63
CA ASN A 100 -8.36 -4.24 -8.15
C ASN A 100 -9.64 -5.02 -7.87
N GLN A 101 -10.04 -5.94 -8.74
CA GLN A 101 -11.19 -6.80 -8.51
C GLN A 101 -11.02 -7.65 -7.25
N PHE A 102 -9.84 -8.24 -7.07
CA PHE A 102 -9.53 -9.04 -5.89
C PHE A 102 -9.61 -8.23 -4.59
N GLN A 103 -8.94 -7.06 -4.53
CA GLN A 103 -8.97 -6.24 -3.32
C GLN A 103 -10.34 -5.62 -3.08
N MET A 104 -11.09 -5.22 -4.12
CA MET A 104 -12.44 -4.68 -3.99
C MET A 104 -13.44 -5.70 -3.43
N LYS A 105 -13.30 -6.99 -3.78
CA LYS A 105 -14.11 -8.06 -3.16
C LYS A 105 -13.93 -8.07 -1.64
N ILE A 106 -12.69 -7.94 -1.16
CA ILE A 106 -12.39 -7.93 0.28
C ILE A 106 -12.90 -6.64 0.94
N ILE A 107 -12.68 -5.50 0.27
CA ILE A 107 -13.08 -4.19 0.79
C ILE A 107 -14.59 -4.12 1.00
N ARG A 108 -15.37 -4.58 0.01
CA ARG A 108 -16.84 -4.55 0.08
C ARG A 108 -17.43 -5.46 1.16
N SER A 109 -16.71 -6.51 1.52
CA SER A 109 -17.14 -7.44 2.58
C SER A 109 -16.75 -6.99 3.99
N ASN A 110 -16.14 -5.80 4.14
CA ASN A 110 -15.62 -5.34 5.44
C ASN A 110 -15.93 -3.86 5.67
N ASN A 111 -16.66 -3.58 6.75
CA ASN A 111 -17.01 -2.21 7.13
C ASN A 111 -15.91 -1.49 7.92
N ARG A 112 -14.86 -2.21 8.36
CA ARG A 112 -13.75 -1.67 9.15
C ARG A 112 -12.44 -2.09 8.54
N ILE A 113 -11.85 -1.18 7.74
CA ILE A 113 -10.71 -1.54 6.90
C ILE A 113 -9.73 -0.37 6.73
N CYS A 114 -8.45 -0.68 6.71
CA CYS A 114 -7.39 0.22 6.30
C CYS A 114 -6.72 -0.35 5.05
N VAL A 115 -6.71 0.41 3.97
CA VAL A 115 -6.09 0.00 2.71
C VAL A 115 -4.88 0.88 2.45
N GLU A 116 -3.71 0.28 2.23
CA GLU A 116 -2.50 1.01 1.89
C GLU A 116 -2.00 0.72 0.47
N GLY A 117 -1.50 1.76 -0.19
CA GLY A 117 -1.00 1.63 -1.56
C GLY A 117 -0.34 2.90 -2.11
N ARG A 118 -0.72 3.26 -3.34
CA ARG A 118 -0.25 4.43 -4.08
C ARG A 118 -1.38 5.25 -4.69
N ASP A 119 -2.51 4.64 -4.91
CA ASP A 119 -3.68 5.20 -5.59
C ASP A 119 -4.98 4.77 -4.91
N ILE A 120 -4.90 4.53 -3.61
CA ILE A 120 -6.05 4.01 -2.85
C ILE A 120 -7.15 5.05 -2.77
N ALA A 121 -6.85 6.26 -2.29
CA ALA A 121 -7.82 7.34 -2.20
C ALA A 121 -8.26 7.84 -3.58
N SER A 122 -7.31 7.95 -4.54
CA SER A 122 -7.58 8.55 -5.84
C SER A 122 -8.25 7.61 -6.86
N LYS A 123 -8.23 6.29 -6.64
CA LYS A 123 -8.78 5.30 -7.57
C LYS A 123 -9.57 4.18 -6.92
N ILE A 124 -9.01 3.51 -5.91
CA ILE A 124 -9.60 2.29 -5.35
C ILE A 124 -10.81 2.61 -4.47
N LEU A 125 -10.68 3.58 -3.60
CA LEU A 125 -11.72 4.04 -2.66
C LEU A 125 -12.29 5.41 -3.04
N LEU A 126 -12.30 5.73 -4.35
CA LEU A 126 -12.77 7.02 -4.82
C LEU A 126 -14.29 7.16 -4.76
N LYS A 127 -15.02 6.08 -5.07
CA LYS A 127 -16.49 6.12 -5.22
C LYS A 127 -17.22 5.15 -4.29
N ASN A 128 -17.16 3.85 -4.55
CA ASN A 128 -17.97 2.84 -3.86
C ASN A 128 -17.15 1.58 -3.53
N PRO A 129 -16.83 1.35 -2.23
CA PRO A 129 -17.02 2.31 -1.14
C PRO A 129 -16.03 3.48 -1.22
N LYS A 130 -16.44 4.66 -0.76
CA LYS A 130 -15.53 5.80 -0.53
C LYS A 130 -14.87 5.64 0.83
N TYR A 131 -13.63 6.15 0.96
CA TYR A 131 -12.96 6.24 2.27
C TYR A 131 -13.64 7.29 3.15
N ASP A 132 -13.58 7.05 4.46
CA ASP A 132 -13.97 8.02 5.48
C ASP A 132 -12.79 8.96 5.80
N LEU A 133 -11.57 8.43 5.79
CA LEU A 133 -10.35 9.19 6.01
C LEU A 133 -9.26 8.79 4.99
N ALA A 134 -8.55 9.78 4.46
CA ALA A 134 -7.39 9.59 3.62
C ALA A 134 -6.13 10.17 4.25
N PHE A 135 -5.03 9.42 4.25
CA PHE A 135 -3.71 9.85 4.69
C PHE A 135 -2.72 9.76 3.54
N TYR A 136 -1.91 10.80 3.36
CA TYR A 136 -0.82 10.81 2.40
C TYR A 136 0.53 10.92 3.10
N PHE A 137 1.37 9.91 2.94
CA PHE A 137 2.66 9.81 3.62
C PHE A 137 3.80 10.30 2.73
N LYS A 138 4.65 11.16 3.28
CA LYS A 138 5.84 11.71 2.63
C LYS A 138 6.99 11.79 3.62
N CYS A 139 8.21 11.58 3.13
CA CYS A 139 9.44 11.96 3.81
C CYS A 139 10.52 12.32 2.79
N SER A 140 11.63 12.86 3.25
CA SER A 140 12.79 13.15 2.41
C SER A 140 13.39 11.84 1.86
N LEU A 141 14.03 11.93 0.69
CA LEU A 141 14.71 10.79 0.08
C LEU A 141 15.82 10.25 1.00
N ALA A 142 16.50 11.12 1.74
CA ALA A 142 17.55 10.73 2.68
C ALA A 142 16.99 9.82 3.79
N VAL A 143 15.91 10.26 4.44
CA VAL A 143 15.23 9.48 5.50
C VAL A 143 14.67 8.17 4.95
N ALA A 144 14.01 8.19 3.79
CA ALA A 144 13.48 7.00 3.15
C ALA A 144 14.58 5.98 2.83
N ALA A 145 15.71 6.45 2.28
CA ALA A 145 16.84 5.60 1.93
C ALA A 145 17.53 5.01 3.15
N HIS A 146 17.72 5.81 4.21
CA HIS A 146 18.32 5.32 5.45
C HIS A 146 17.45 4.24 6.11
N ARG A 147 16.13 4.46 6.21
CA ARG A 147 15.18 3.44 6.72
C ARG A 147 15.25 2.15 5.90
N ARG A 148 15.26 2.27 4.57
CA ARG A 148 15.34 1.11 3.68
C ARG A 148 16.67 0.38 3.81
N TRP A 149 17.76 1.09 4.00
CA TRP A 149 19.08 0.54 4.22
C TRP A 149 19.16 -0.30 5.51
N LEU A 150 18.55 0.20 6.59
CA LEU A 150 18.41 -0.57 7.83
C LEU A 150 17.54 -1.81 7.64
N ASP A 151 16.39 -1.69 6.95
CA ASP A 151 15.50 -2.82 6.66
C ASP A 151 16.20 -3.92 5.84
N LEU A 152 17.15 -3.55 4.99
CA LEU A 152 18.00 -4.47 4.21
C LEU A 152 19.24 -4.93 4.97
N LYS A 153 19.34 -4.67 6.27
CA LYS A 153 20.51 -5.03 7.10
C LYS A 153 21.83 -4.51 6.51
N LYS A 154 21.80 -3.33 5.89
CA LYS A 154 22.95 -2.67 5.26
C LYS A 154 23.59 -3.45 4.10
N SER A 155 22.93 -4.45 3.54
CA SER A 155 23.46 -5.34 2.49
C SER A 155 23.58 -4.69 1.11
N VAL A 156 23.03 -3.48 0.94
CA VAL A 156 23.06 -2.73 -0.33
C VAL A 156 23.60 -1.33 -0.09
N PRO A 157 24.49 -0.79 -0.94
CA PRO A 157 25.02 0.57 -0.80
C PRO A 157 23.90 1.62 -0.73
N LEU A 158 24.00 2.56 0.18
CA LEU A 158 22.99 3.61 0.40
C LEU A 158 22.72 4.44 -0.87
N LYS A 159 23.76 4.69 -1.69
CA LYS A 159 23.64 5.37 -2.99
C LYS A 159 22.68 4.64 -3.93
N ASN A 160 22.79 3.32 -4.04
CA ASN A 160 21.96 2.50 -4.91
C ASN A 160 20.49 2.50 -4.42
N ILE A 161 20.29 2.46 -3.11
CA ILE A 161 18.96 2.57 -2.50
C ILE A 161 18.32 3.93 -2.80
N LYS A 162 19.08 5.05 -2.69
CA LYS A 162 18.59 6.40 -3.05
C LYS A 162 18.13 6.44 -4.51
N ILE A 163 18.95 5.94 -5.43
CA ILE A 163 18.63 5.90 -6.87
C ILE A 163 17.33 5.09 -7.10
N SER A 164 17.26 3.87 -6.56
CA SER A 164 16.09 2.99 -6.69
C SER A 164 14.81 3.63 -6.14
N LEU A 165 14.86 4.26 -4.96
CA LEU A 165 13.70 4.92 -4.37
C LEU A 165 13.27 6.17 -5.15
N LYS A 166 14.20 6.97 -5.67
CA LYS A 166 13.93 8.13 -6.52
C LYS A 166 13.24 7.70 -7.82
N MET A 167 13.81 6.71 -8.51
CA MET A 167 13.23 6.15 -9.74
C MET A 167 11.82 5.61 -9.50
N ARG A 168 11.63 4.81 -8.44
CA ARG A 168 10.34 4.23 -8.11
C ARG A 168 9.29 5.29 -7.77
N THR A 169 9.64 6.29 -6.98
CA THR A 169 8.72 7.39 -6.65
C THR A 169 8.35 8.18 -7.90
N ASN A 170 9.31 8.42 -8.79
CA ASN A 170 9.05 9.09 -10.07
C ASN A 170 8.10 8.25 -10.93
N LEU A 171 8.38 6.96 -11.12
CA LEU A 171 7.50 6.05 -11.87
C LEU A 171 6.07 6.00 -11.29
N ASP A 172 5.94 5.99 -9.95
CA ASP A 172 4.62 6.00 -9.30
C ASP A 172 3.87 7.32 -9.58
N LYS A 173 4.55 8.47 -9.62
CA LYS A 173 3.96 9.79 -9.87
C LYS A 173 3.64 10.05 -11.34
N THR A 174 4.48 9.57 -12.26
CA THR A 174 4.38 9.91 -13.70
C THR A 174 3.64 8.85 -14.54
N ARG A 175 3.30 7.70 -13.95
CA ARG A 175 2.59 6.66 -14.70
C ARG A 175 1.23 7.16 -15.20
N LYS A 176 0.93 6.91 -16.47
CA LYS A 176 -0.33 7.30 -17.13
C LYS A 176 -1.57 6.75 -16.42
N ASN A 177 -1.48 5.53 -15.85
CA ASN A 177 -2.60 4.88 -15.18
C ASN A 177 -2.44 4.95 -13.67
N SER A 178 -3.38 5.59 -12.99
CA SER A 178 -3.43 5.69 -11.52
C SER A 178 -2.13 6.24 -10.91
N PRO A 179 -1.71 7.46 -11.25
CA PRO A 179 -0.52 8.08 -10.66
C PRO A 179 -0.67 8.22 -9.14
N LEU A 180 0.47 8.26 -8.46
CA LEU A 180 0.53 8.59 -7.05
C LEU A 180 0.27 10.09 -6.89
N ILE A 181 -0.92 10.44 -6.43
CA ILE A 181 -1.32 11.82 -6.15
C ILE A 181 -1.85 11.93 -4.71
N LYS A 182 -1.66 13.10 -4.10
CA LYS A 182 -2.33 13.45 -2.85
C LYS A 182 -3.70 14.04 -3.22
N VAL A 183 -4.79 13.39 -2.83
CA VAL A 183 -6.14 13.93 -2.99
C VAL A 183 -6.34 15.14 -2.07
N LYS A 184 -7.27 16.04 -2.43
CA LYS A 184 -7.44 17.34 -1.75
C LYS A 184 -7.66 17.20 -0.23
N ASP A 185 -8.53 16.29 0.16
CA ASP A 185 -8.92 16.02 1.56
C ASP A 185 -7.97 15.05 2.31
N ALA A 186 -6.91 14.56 1.67
CA ALA A 186 -5.94 13.70 2.36
C ALA A 186 -5.09 14.47 3.37
N ILE A 187 -5.05 13.95 4.58
CA ILE A 187 -4.21 14.44 5.68
C ILE A 187 -2.75 14.11 5.37
N LEU A 188 -1.92 15.14 5.25
CA LEU A 188 -0.49 14.97 5.01
C LEU A 188 0.23 14.53 6.29
N VAL A 189 0.91 13.39 6.20
CA VAL A 189 1.76 12.86 7.28
C VAL A 189 3.23 12.91 6.82
N ARG A 190 3.93 13.97 7.20
CA ARG A 190 5.39 14.06 7.05
C ARG A 190 6.04 13.25 8.16
N THR A 191 6.87 12.27 7.80
CA THR A 191 7.43 11.32 8.77
C THR A 191 8.92 11.52 9.01
N ASP A 192 9.51 12.60 8.54
CA ASP A 192 10.95 12.85 8.65
C ASP A 192 11.43 12.83 10.10
N GLN A 193 10.76 13.60 10.95
CA GLN A 193 11.11 13.78 12.36
C GLN A 193 10.16 13.04 13.32
N LEU A 194 9.19 12.29 12.80
CA LEU A 194 8.22 11.61 13.63
C LEU A 194 8.63 10.17 13.92
N ASN A 195 8.62 9.78 15.17
CA ASN A 195 8.71 8.39 15.59
C ASN A 195 7.35 7.66 15.40
N LYS A 196 7.35 6.35 15.58
CA LYS A 196 6.16 5.50 15.38
C LYS A 196 4.97 5.91 16.26
N LYS A 197 5.23 6.29 17.52
CA LYS A 197 4.18 6.73 18.48
C LYS A 197 3.55 8.05 18.03
N GLN A 198 4.37 9.01 17.61
CA GLN A 198 3.92 10.33 17.11
C GLN A 198 3.10 10.22 15.82
N VAL A 199 3.53 9.36 14.88
CA VAL A 199 2.75 9.09 13.66
C VAL A 199 1.39 8.49 14.01
N LEU A 200 1.35 7.49 14.91
CA LEU A 200 0.10 6.90 15.37
C LEU A 200 -0.79 7.94 16.06
N LEU A 201 -0.23 8.79 16.92
CA LEU A 201 -0.99 9.85 17.59
C LEU A 201 -1.62 10.82 16.59
N LYS A 202 -0.85 11.27 15.58
CA LYS A 202 -1.36 12.14 14.52
C LYS A 202 -2.52 11.51 13.76
N MET A 203 -2.42 10.23 13.39
CA MET A 203 -3.52 9.51 12.73
C MET A 203 -4.70 9.33 13.67
N SER A 204 -4.46 8.99 14.94
CA SER A 204 -5.50 8.77 15.94
C SER A 204 -6.35 10.01 16.18
N LYS A 205 -5.73 11.21 16.26
CA LYS A 205 -6.49 12.46 16.40
C LYS A 205 -7.58 12.62 15.31
N ALA A 206 -7.25 12.27 14.06
CA ALA A 206 -8.20 12.35 12.95
C ALA A 206 -9.28 11.24 13.04
N VAL A 207 -8.87 10.02 13.39
CA VAL A 207 -9.80 8.88 13.54
C VAL A 207 -10.74 9.11 14.69
N ASP A 208 -10.24 9.56 15.85
CA ASP A 208 -11.06 9.81 17.05
C ASP A 208 -12.07 10.93 16.80
N LYS A 209 -11.66 12.01 16.08
CA LYS A 209 -12.58 13.07 15.64
C LYS A 209 -13.69 12.52 14.74
N PHE A 210 -13.35 11.70 13.75
CA PHE A 210 -14.35 11.08 12.84
C PHE A 210 -15.30 10.13 13.59
N LEU A 211 -14.82 9.40 14.58
CA LEU A 211 -15.65 8.44 15.32
C LEU A 211 -16.60 9.12 16.31
N LYS A 212 -16.29 10.34 16.78
CA LYS A 212 -17.14 11.14 17.67
C LYS A 212 -18.31 11.81 16.94
N ASN A 213 -18.10 12.17 15.67
CA ASN A 213 -19.15 12.71 14.79
C ASN A 213 -19.99 11.57 14.18
#